data_863c20f256ed5b6ba8904739e21d46ed
#
_entry.id   863c20f256ed5b6ba8904739e21d46ed
#
_cell.length_a   1.000
_cell.length_b   1.000
_cell.length_c   1.000
_cell.angle_alpha   90.00
_cell.angle_beta   90.00
_cell.angle_gamma   90.00
#
_symmetry.space_group_name_H-M   'P 1'
#
loop_
_entity.id
_entity.type
_entity.pdbx_description
1 polymer ?
#
loop_
_entity_poly.entity_id
_entity_poly.type
_entity_poly.pdbx_seq_one_letter_code
_entity_poly.pdbx_strand_id
1 'polypeptide(L)'
;GGYMAFSQADRWITSSLQRVEAEVEKQIDEYRFDLAARAIYEFVWNEYCDWYLELAKVQMQSGDAAAQRATRRTLIRTLETVLRLAHPIIPFITEELWQKVAPLAQRYGERGEQTLAGDALRAALSERRFSIMTQRYPRSEPDRIDAQAETWFAELERLVDACRALRGEMSISPAQKLPLVAVGDAARLQA
;
A
#
# COMPACT_ATOMS: atom_id res chain seq x y z
N GLY A 1 23.90 2.23 -7.07
CA GLY A 1 22.48 2.07 -6.77
C GLY A 1 22.12 2.78 -5.47
N GLY A 2 20.98 3.45 -5.42
CA GLY A 2 20.53 4.16 -4.23
C GLY A 2 20.23 3.21 -3.06
N TYR A 3 20.06 3.76 -1.85
CA TYR A 3 19.73 2.97 -0.65
C TYR A 3 18.37 2.25 -0.77
N MET A 4 17.41 2.82 -1.52
CA MET A 4 16.10 2.25 -1.82
C MET A 4 15.82 2.36 -3.32
N ALA A 5 15.21 1.32 -3.89
CA ALA A 5 14.74 1.26 -5.26
C ALA A 5 13.25 0.89 -5.27
N PHE A 6 12.38 1.88 -5.46
CA PHE A 6 10.93 1.67 -5.51
C PHE A 6 10.54 1.10 -6.87
N SER A 7 9.83 -0.01 -6.83
CA SER A 7 9.27 -0.66 -8.02
C SER A 7 8.04 0.08 -8.56
N GLN A 8 7.58 -0.31 -9.74
CA GLN A 8 6.31 0.19 -10.29
C GLN A 8 5.12 -0.12 -9.36
N ALA A 9 5.13 -1.31 -8.73
CA ALA A 9 4.09 -1.69 -7.77
C ALA A 9 4.13 -0.82 -6.49
N ASP A 10 5.33 -0.49 -5.98
CA ASP A 10 5.48 0.40 -4.82
C ASP A 10 4.98 1.82 -5.13
N ARG A 11 5.26 2.30 -6.34
CA ARG A 11 4.82 3.61 -6.82
C ARG A 11 3.31 3.64 -7.04
N TRP A 12 2.76 2.58 -7.66
CA TRP A 12 1.33 2.44 -7.88
C TRP A 12 0.54 2.45 -6.57
N ILE A 13 0.86 1.59 -5.59
CA ILE A 13 0.09 1.52 -4.34
C ILE A 13 0.19 2.83 -3.54
N THR A 14 1.33 3.53 -3.63
CA THR A 14 1.50 4.84 -3.02
C THR A 14 0.61 5.88 -3.70
N SER A 15 0.52 5.87 -5.03
CA SER A 15 -0.34 6.74 -5.83
C SER A 15 -1.82 6.48 -5.52
N SER A 16 -2.24 5.23 -5.54
CA SER A 16 -3.60 4.83 -5.21
C SER A 16 -4.01 5.26 -3.80
N LEU A 17 -3.12 5.10 -2.82
CA LEU A 17 -3.35 5.59 -1.46
C LEU A 17 -3.65 7.10 -1.43
N GLN A 18 -2.95 7.92 -2.24
CA GLN A 18 -3.21 9.36 -2.31
C GLN A 18 -4.62 9.67 -2.82
N ARG A 19 -5.11 8.89 -3.77
CA ARG A 19 -6.50 9.02 -4.27
C ARG A 19 -7.52 8.63 -3.21
N VAL A 20 -7.27 7.58 -2.47
CA VAL A 20 -8.14 7.15 -1.37
C VAL A 20 -8.14 8.18 -0.24
N GLU A 21 -6.99 8.75 0.12
CA GLU A 21 -6.91 9.83 1.11
C GLU A 21 -7.79 11.03 0.69
N ALA A 22 -7.72 11.45 -0.58
CA ALA A 22 -8.55 12.54 -1.11
C ALA A 22 -10.04 12.19 -1.11
N GLU A 23 -10.39 10.97 -1.51
CA GLU A 23 -11.78 10.53 -1.53
C GLU A 23 -12.37 10.44 -0.12
N VAL A 24 -11.62 9.90 0.84
CA VAL A 24 -12.05 9.83 2.25
C VAL A 24 -12.26 11.23 2.83
N GLU A 25 -11.32 12.17 2.61
CA GLU A 25 -11.46 13.57 3.06
C GLU A 25 -12.75 14.18 2.49
N LYS A 26 -12.97 14.06 1.18
CA LYS A 26 -14.18 14.54 0.51
C LYS A 26 -15.46 13.95 1.11
N GLN A 27 -15.50 12.64 1.28
CA GLN A 27 -16.70 11.96 1.78
C GLN A 27 -16.99 12.32 3.25
N ILE A 28 -15.97 12.55 4.06
CA ILE A 28 -16.13 13.06 5.43
C ILE A 28 -16.70 14.48 5.42
N ASP A 29 -16.19 15.37 4.57
CA ASP A 29 -16.67 16.75 4.44
C ASP A 29 -18.12 16.82 3.95
N GLU A 30 -18.55 15.85 3.15
CA GLU A 30 -19.93 15.68 2.68
C GLU A 30 -20.82 14.89 3.66
N TYR A 31 -20.32 14.53 4.85
CA TYR A 31 -21.01 13.69 5.86
C TYR A 31 -21.42 12.30 5.35
N ARG A 32 -20.73 11.79 4.32
CA ARG A 32 -20.96 10.46 3.74
C ARG A 32 -20.00 9.44 4.33
N PHE A 33 -20.15 9.17 5.62
CA PHE A 33 -19.28 8.22 6.35
C PHE A 33 -19.38 6.79 5.80
N ASP A 34 -20.51 6.43 5.21
CA ASP A 34 -20.71 5.17 4.49
C ASP A 34 -19.75 5.03 3.30
N LEU A 35 -19.60 6.09 2.49
CA LEU A 35 -18.71 6.11 1.34
C LEU A 35 -17.24 6.23 1.76
N ALA A 36 -16.94 6.97 2.82
CA ALA A 36 -15.59 7.01 3.38
C ALA A 36 -15.14 5.61 3.83
N ALA A 37 -15.98 4.91 4.59
CA ALA A 37 -15.71 3.55 5.03
C ALA A 37 -15.54 2.58 3.85
N ARG A 38 -16.38 2.71 2.84
CA ARG A 38 -16.32 1.90 1.61
C ARG A 38 -15.01 2.13 0.85
N ALA A 39 -14.59 3.38 0.66
CA ALA A 39 -13.34 3.70 -0.04
C ALA A 39 -12.13 3.06 0.67
N ILE A 40 -12.07 3.14 2.00
CA ILE A 40 -11.01 2.48 2.79
C ILE A 40 -11.08 0.95 2.60
N TYR A 41 -12.26 0.37 2.70
CA TYR A 41 -12.45 -1.08 2.57
C TYR A 41 -12.02 -1.58 1.18
N GLU A 42 -12.48 -0.93 0.10
CA GLU A 42 -12.16 -1.30 -1.27
C GLU A 42 -10.65 -1.22 -1.52
N PHE A 43 -9.99 -0.16 -1.07
CA PHE A 43 -8.53 -0.04 -1.17
C PHE A 43 -7.80 -1.16 -0.42
N VAL A 44 -8.18 -1.42 0.83
CA VAL A 44 -7.52 -2.45 1.64
C VAL A 44 -7.71 -3.83 1.03
N TRP A 45 -8.92 -4.16 0.63
CA TRP A 45 -9.24 -5.50 0.15
C TRP A 45 -8.73 -5.72 -1.27
N ASN A 46 -9.15 -4.87 -2.21
CA ASN A 46 -8.90 -5.11 -3.62
C ASN A 46 -7.48 -4.75 -4.06
N GLU A 47 -6.93 -3.64 -3.52
CA GLU A 47 -5.65 -3.14 -4.00
C GLU A 47 -4.49 -3.57 -3.11
N TYR A 48 -4.60 -3.31 -1.78
CA TYR A 48 -3.50 -3.63 -0.88
C TYR A 48 -3.36 -5.14 -0.63
N CYS A 49 -4.45 -5.86 -0.31
CA CYS A 49 -4.40 -7.28 0.00
C CYS A 49 -4.34 -8.16 -1.25
N ASP A 50 -5.23 -7.96 -2.22
CA ASP A 50 -5.34 -8.86 -3.35
C ASP A 50 -4.19 -8.69 -4.37
N TRP A 51 -3.72 -7.45 -4.55
CA TRP A 51 -2.68 -7.19 -5.53
C TRP A 51 -1.33 -6.85 -4.92
N TYR A 52 -1.26 -5.79 -4.10
CA TYR A 52 0.04 -5.29 -3.68
C TYR A 52 0.80 -6.30 -2.80
N LEU A 53 0.12 -7.00 -1.88
CA LEU A 53 0.78 -8.04 -1.06
C LEU A 53 1.35 -9.16 -1.92
N GLU A 54 0.66 -9.58 -2.98
CA GLU A 54 1.15 -10.63 -3.87
C GLU A 54 2.35 -10.17 -4.70
N LEU A 55 2.32 -8.95 -5.25
CA LEU A 55 3.45 -8.34 -5.95
C LEU A 55 4.66 -8.15 -5.01
N ALA A 56 4.41 -7.71 -3.78
CA ALA A 56 5.44 -7.53 -2.78
C ALA A 56 6.14 -8.85 -2.40
N LYS A 57 5.41 -9.98 -2.33
CA LYS A 57 6.02 -11.29 -2.11
C LYS A 57 7.05 -11.64 -3.20
N VAL A 58 6.71 -11.38 -4.46
CA VAL A 58 7.62 -11.63 -5.58
C VAL A 58 8.87 -10.75 -5.45
N GLN A 59 8.70 -9.45 -5.18
CA GLN A 59 9.81 -8.51 -5.00
C GLN A 59 10.70 -8.86 -3.80
N MET A 60 10.11 -9.35 -2.73
CA MET A 60 10.85 -9.79 -1.54
C MET A 60 11.67 -11.06 -1.79
N GLN A 61 11.27 -11.90 -2.75
CA GLN A 61 11.97 -13.14 -3.11
C GLN A 61 13.05 -12.92 -4.18
N SER A 62 12.76 -12.08 -5.18
CA SER A 62 13.61 -11.91 -6.37
C SER A 62 14.36 -10.58 -6.44
N GLY A 63 13.92 -9.57 -5.67
CA GLY A 63 14.52 -8.25 -5.66
C GLY A 63 15.88 -8.18 -4.96
N ASP A 64 16.69 -7.22 -5.36
CA ASP A 64 17.93 -6.89 -4.65
C ASP A 64 17.64 -6.27 -3.27
N ALA A 65 18.67 -6.05 -2.46
CA ALA A 65 18.52 -5.49 -1.12
C ALA A 65 17.91 -4.08 -1.10
N ALA A 66 18.08 -3.27 -2.15
CA ALA A 66 17.50 -1.93 -2.25
C ALA A 66 16.01 -1.99 -2.57
N ALA A 67 15.60 -2.88 -3.48
CA ALA A 67 14.21 -3.15 -3.81
C ALA A 67 13.45 -3.72 -2.60
N GLN A 68 14.02 -4.73 -1.93
CA GLN A 68 13.42 -5.31 -0.72
C GLN A 68 13.21 -4.28 0.40
N ARG A 69 14.17 -3.35 0.60
CA ARG A 69 14.00 -2.27 1.60
C ARG A 69 12.88 -1.31 1.21
N ALA A 70 12.80 -0.94 -0.07
CA ALA A 70 11.74 -0.07 -0.58
C ALA A 70 10.36 -0.72 -0.40
N THR A 71 10.22 -1.97 -0.80
CA THR A 71 8.96 -2.73 -0.66
C THR A 71 8.52 -2.87 0.80
N ARG A 72 9.45 -3.23 1.72
CA ARG A 72 9.13 -3.29 3.16
C ARG A 72 8.66 -1.94 3.69
N ARG A 73 9.34 -0.86 3.31
CA ARG A 73 8.96 0.48 3.72
C ARG A 73 7.57 0.85 3.19
N THR A 74 7.28 0.56 1.94
CA THR A 74 5.98 0.85 1.32
C THR A 74 4.86 0.05 1.98
N LEU A 75 5.04 -1.26 2.20
CA LEU A 75 4.09 -2.10 2.93
C LEU A 75 3.72 -1.49 4.29
N ILE A 76 4.72 -1.22 5.10
CA ILE A 76 4.49 -0.75 6.47
C ILE A 76 3.87 0.64 6.49
N ARG A 77 4.33 1.56 5.64
CA ARG A 77 3.82 2.94 5.60
C ARG A 77 2.41 3.04 5.05
N THR A 78 2.08 2.21 4.06
CA THR A 78 0.70 2.11 3.55
C THR A 78 -0.23 1.59 4.64
N LEU A 79 0.14 0.52 5.33
CA LEU A 79 -0.66 -0.03 6.43
C LEU A 79 -0.82 0.99 7.56
N GLU A 80 0.23 1.67 7.98
CA GLU A 80 0.19 2.69 9.03
C GLU A 80 -0.77 3.84 8.66
N THR A 81 -0.75 4.29 7.41
CA THR A 81 -1.67 5.33 6.92
C THR A 81 -3.12 4.83 6.91
N VAL A 82 -3.36 3.62 6.42
CA VAL A 82 -4.69 3.00 6.42
C VAL A 82 -5.26 2.89 7.83
N LEU A 83 -4.45 2.51 8.81
CA LEU A 83 -4.89 2.45 10.21
C LEU A 83 -5.34 3.82 10.71
N ARG A 84 -4.63 4.90 10.36
CA ARG A 84 -5.05 6.27 10.72
C ARG A 84 -6.31 6.70 9.98
N LEU A 85 -6.46 6.37 8.68
CA LEU A 85 -7.68 6.65 7.92
C LEU A 85 -8.91 5.95 8.52
N ALA A 86 -8.75 4.69 8.91
CA ALA A 86 -9.85 3.89 9.43
C ALA A 86 -10.17 4.17 10.91
N HIS A 87 -9.26 4.82 11.65
CA HIS A 87 -9.39 4.97 13.10
C HIS A 87 -10.70 5.64 13.57
N PRO A 88 -11.23 6.69 12.91
CA PRO A 88 -12.51 7.28 13.31
C PRO A 88 -13.71 6.32 13.22
N ILE A 89 -13.60 5.26 12.39
CA ILE A 89 -14.67 4.31 12.13
C ILE A 89 -14.53 3.06 13.02
N ILE A 90 -13.31 2.55 13.18
CA ILE A 90 -13.01 1.32 13.92
C ILE A 90 -11.86 1.53 14.92
N PRO A 91 -12.06 2.36 15.98
CA PRO A 91 -10.97 2.90 16.80
C PRO A 91 -10.19 1.84 17.59
N PHE A 92 -10.83 0.78 18.07
CA PHE A 92 -10.18 -0.17 18.98
C PHE A 92 -9.14 -1.04 18.26
N ILE A 93 -9.52 -1.66 17.15
CA ILE A 93 -8.62 -2.53 16.39
C ILE A 93 -7.48 -1.74 15.74
N THR A 94 -7.78 -0.54 15.25
CA THR A 94 -6.77 0.31 14.62
C THR A 94 -5.75 0.83 15.61
N GLU A 95 -6.14 1.18 16.84
CA GLU A 95 -5.18 1.52 17.91
C GLU A 95 -4.27 0.34 18.22
N GLU A 96 -4.84 -0.84 18.47
CA GLU A 96 -4.07 -2.04 18.82
C GLU A 96 -3.05 -2.43 17.74
N LEU A 97 -3.46 -2.38 16.47
CA LEU A 97 -2.57 -2.66 15.35
C LEU A 97 -1.54 -1.55 15.14
N TRP A 98 -1.97 -0.29 15.29
CA TRP A 98 -1.08 0.85 15.09
C TRP A 98 0.06 0.89 16.11
N GLN A 99 -0.20 0.53 17.37
CA GLN A 99 0.85 0.41 18.40
C GLN A 99 1.97 -0.55 17.98
N LYS A 100 1.68 -1.56 17.16
CA LYS A 100 2.65 -2.53 16.65
C LYS A 100 3.33 -2.06 15.35
N VAL A 101 2.60 -1.36 14.49
CA VAL A 101 3.06 -0.96 13.16
C VAL A 101 3.83 0.37 13.18
N ALA A 102 3.40 1.33 14.00
CA ALA A 102 3.98 2.66 14.04
C ALA A 102 5.49 2.69 14.28
N PRO A 103 6.08 1.89 15.20
CA PRO A 103 7.52 1.85 15.40
C PRO A 103 8.30 1.42 14.16
N LEU A 104 7.67 0.60 13.32
CA LEU A 104 8.28 0.09 12.09
C LEU A 104 8.15 1.07 10.93
N ALA A 105 7.15 1.94 10.94
CA ALA A 105 6.89 2.89 9.87
C ALA A 105 7.93 4.01 9.78
N GLN A 106 8.67 4.27 10.86
CA GLN A 106 9.75 5.29 10.95
C GLN A 106 9.32 6.68 10.44
N ARG A 107 8.04 7.05 10.63
CA ARG A 107 7.51 8.34 10.17
C ARG A 107 7.72 9.48 11.17
N TYR A 108 8.11 9.14 12.37
CA TYR A 108 8.24 10.10 13.46
C TYR A 108 9.61 10.78 13.35
N GLY A 109 9.62 12.01 12.84
CA GLY A 109 10.83 12.84 12.69
C GLY A 109 10.96 13.61 11.38
N GLU A 110 10.08 13.43 10.40
CA GLU A 110 10.23 14.10 9.10
C GLU A 110 9.84 15.60 9.09
N ARG A 111 9.32 16.17 10.20
CA ARG A 111 8.88 17.59 10.28
C ARG A 111 9.22 18.27 11.61
N GLY A 112 10.45 18.12 12.12
CA GLY A 112 10.94 18.96 13.23
C GLY A 112 10.34 18.69 14.62
N GLU A 113 9.49 17.71 14.79
CA GLU A 113 9.09 17.20 16.10
C GLU A 113 10.09 16.12 16.53
N GLN A 114 10.44 16.11 17.84
CA GLN A 114 11.47 15.23 18.39
C GLN A 114 11.29 13.79 17.90
N THR A 115 12.24 13.32 17.10
CA THR A 115 12.31 11.97 16.57
C THR A 115 12.47 11.00 17.72
N LEU A 116 11.39 10.38 18.15
CA LEU A 116 11.48 9.20 18.99
C LEU A 116 11.81 8.01 18.11
N ALA A 117 13.09 7.66 17.97
CA ALA A 117 13.52 6.53 17.19
C ALA A 117 13.65 5.27 18.08
N GLY A 118 13.28 4.13 17.55
CA GLY A 118 13.57 2.82 18.14
C GLY A 118 13.03 2.62 19.55
N ASP A 119 13.92 2.46 20.51
CA ASP A 119 13.55 2.09 21.90
C ASP A 119 12.82 3.20 22.65
N ALA A 120 13.11 4.49 22.37
CA ALA A 120 12.40 5.61 22.98
C ALA A 120 10.93 5.67 22.52
N LEU A 121 10.66 5.38 21.26
CA LEU A 121 9.28 5.28 20.74
C LEU A 121 8.56 4.07 21.37
N ARG A 122 9.22 2.92 21.46
CA ARG A 122 8.66 1.74 22.13
C ARG A 122 8.34 2.01 23.60
N ALA A 123 9.21 2.70 24.31
CA ALA A 123 8.95 3.11 25.68
C ALA A 123 7.75 4.06 25.79
N ALA A 124 7.65 5.08 24.92
CA ALA A 124 6.52 5.99 24.89
C ALA A 124 5.19 5.30 24.55
N LEU A 125 5.21 4.29 23.68
CA LEU A 125 4.06 3.44 23.37
C LEU A 125 3.67 2.55 24.54
N SER A 126 4.66 1.91 25.21
CA SER A 126 4.41 1.06 26.39
C SER A 126 3.81 1.83 27.57
N GLU A 127 4.15 3.09 27.72
CA GLU A 127 3.59 3.99 28.75
C GLU A 127 2.24 4.61 28.33
N ARG A 128 1.66 4.20 27.19
CA ARG A 128 0.42 4.74 26.63
C ARG A 128 0.40 6.26 26.44
N ARG A 129 1.58 6.87 26.36
CA ARG A 129 1.72 8.32 26.10
C ARG A 129 1.57 8.67 24.61
N PHE A 130 1.54 7.64 23.76
CA PHE A 130 1.46 7.79 22.31
C PHE A 130 0.27 6.99 21.78
N SER A 131 -0.67 7.66 21.13
CA SER A 131 -1.87 7.06 20.57
C SER A 131 -2.05 7.52 19.13
N ILE A 132 -2.66 6.68 18.31
CA ILE A 132 -3.09 7.03 16.95
C ILE A 132 -3.99 8.28 16.95
N MET A 133 -4.80 8.47 17.99
CA MET A 133 -5.69 9.62 18.15
C MET A 133 -4.95 10.97 18.17
N THR A 134 -3.69 11.00 18.62
CA THR A 134 -2.88 12.21 18.68
C THR A 134 -2.10 12.48 17.41
N GLN A 135 -2.17 11.56 16.44
CA GLN A 135 -1.49 11.69 15.16
C GLN A 135 -2.30 12.54 14.19
N ARG A 136 -1.59 13.20 13.26
CA ARG A 136 -2.26 13.93 12.19
C ARG A 136 -3.08 12.96 11.34
N TYR A 137 -4.33 13.32 11.06
CA TYR A 137 -5.13 12.57 10.11
C TYR A 137 -4.48 12.63 8.72
N PRO A 138 -4.42 11.51 7.98
CA PRO A 138 -3.83 11.48 6.65
C PRO A 138 -4.53 12.45 5.71
N ARG A 139 -3.73 13.10 4.86
CA ARG A 139 -4.21 13.97 3.80
C ARG A 139 -3.48 13.66 2.52
N SER A 140 -4.20 13.71 1.42
CA SER A 140 -3.63 13.50 0.10
C SER A 140 -2.53 14.52 -0.21
N GLU A 141 -1.44 14.03 -0.75
CA GLU A 141 -0.34 14.80 -1.33
C GLU A 141 -0.36 14.59 -2.86
N PRO A 142 -1.06 15.44 -3.65
CA PRO A 142 -1.26 15.20 -5.09
C PRO A 142 0.04 15.01 -5.89
N ASP A 143 1.14 15.63 -5.44
CA ASP A 143 2.46 15.49 -6.06
C ASP A 143 3.03 14.05 -5.98
N ARG A 144 2.43 13.19 -5.17
CA ARG A 144 2.79 11.78 -5.03
C ARG A 144 1.94 10.86 -5.90
N ILE A 145 0.98 11.41 -6.64
CA ILE A 145 0.19 10.68 -7.62
C ILE A 145 1.06 10.39 -8.83
N ASP A 146 1.18 9.13 -9.20
CA ASP A 146 2.02 8.63 -10.27
C ASP A 146 1.18 7.97 -11.36
N ALA A 147 0.75 8.78 -12.33
CA ALA A 147 -0.08 8.31 -13.43
C ALA A 147 0.60 7.23 -14.29
N GLN A 148 1.93 7.21 -14.37
CA GLN A 148 2.66 6.18 -15.10
C GLN A 148 2.58 4.83 -14.39
N ALA A 149 2.75 4.82 -13.07
CA ALA A 149 2.62 3.60 -12.27
C ALA A 149 1.17 3.07 -12.28
N GLU A 150 0.18 3.96 -12.27
CA GLU A 150 -1.24 3.58 -12.40
C GLU A 150 -1.54 2.95 -13.77
N THR A 151 -1.00 3.52 -14.84
CA THR A 151 -1.14 2.96 -16.20
C THR A 151 -0.49 1.58 -16.31
N TRP A 152 0.72 1.44 -15.78
CA TRP A 152 1.42 0.15 -15.72
C TRP A 152 0.59 -0.91 -14.98
N PHE A 153 0.02 -0.55 -13.83
CA PHE A 153 -0.79 -1.49 -13.07
C PHE A 153 -2.07 -1.90 -13.82
N ALA A 154 -2.76 -0.96 -14.46
CA ALA A 154 -3.95 -1.25 -15.25
C ALA A 154 -3.64 -2.18 -16.45
N GLU A 155 -2.45 -2.08 -17.04
CA GLU A 155 -2.00 -3.01 -18.10
C GLU A 155 -1.70 -4.41 -17.51
N LEU A 156 -1.06 -4.48 -16.35
CA LEU A 156 -0.78 -5.73 -15.64
C LEU A 156 -2.08 -6.45 -15.25
N GLU A 157 -3.04 -5.73 -14.68
CA GLU A 157 -4.36 -6.27 -14.28
C GLU A 157 -5.07 -6.89 -15.48
N ARG A 158 -5.16 -6.16 -16.61
CA ARG A 158 -5.76 -6.68 -17.85
C ARG A 158 -5.06 -7.94 -18.36
N LEU A 159 -3.74 -8.00 -18.29
CA LEU A 159 -2.98 -9.17 -18.70
C LEU A 159 -3.30 -10.39 -17.81
N VAL A 160 -3.31 -10.19 -16.49
CA VAL A 160 -3.63 -11.26 -15.54
C VAL A 160 -5.06 -11.76 -15.72
N ASP A 161 -6.02 -10.85 -15.92
CA ASP A 161 -7.42 -11.20 -16.14
C ASP A 161 -7.62 -11.94 -17.47
N ALA A 162 -6.94 -11.54 -18.54
CA ALA A 162 -6.95 -12.26 -19.80
C ALA A 162 -6.37 -13.68 -19.64
N CYS A 163 -5.28 -13.84 -18.90
CA CYS A 163 -4.71 -15.16 -18.58
C CYS A 163 -5.66 -16.01 -17.75
N ARG A 164 -6.33 -15.41 -16.76
CA ARG A 164 -7.33 -16.12 -15.94
C ARG A 164 -8.54 -16.56 -16.77
N ALA A 165 -9.05 -15.71 -17.64
CA ALA A 165 -10.15 -16.02 -18.54
C ALA A 165 -9.82 -17.19 -19.49
N LEU A 166 -8.67 -17.12 -20.18
CA LEU A 166 -8.19 -18.20 -21.06
C LEU A 166 -8.05 -19.54 -20.31
N ARG A 167 -7.48 -19.51 -19.10
CA ARG A 167 -7.35 -20.72 -18.27
C ARG A 167 -8.72 -21.30 -17.89
N GLY A 168 -9.69 -20.41 -17.57
CA GLY A 168 -11.07 -20.82 -17.30
C GLY A 168 -11.74 -21.48 -18.51
N GLU A 169 -11.66 -20.84 -19.69
CA GLU A 169 -12.22 -21.37 -20.93
C GLU A 169 -11.62 -22.72 -21.32
N MET A 170 -10.31 -22.89 -21.10
CA MET A 170 -9.60 -24.15 -21.41
C MET A 170 -9.68 -25.19 -20.28
N SER A 171 -10.40 -24.90 -19.19
CA SER A 171 -10.52 -25.76 -18.00
C SER A 171 -9.15 -26.16 -17.41
N ILE A 172 -8.17 -25.27 -17.45
CA ILE A 172 -6.82 -25.53 -16.95
C ILE A 172 -6.78 -25.27 -15.43
N SER A 173 -6.33 -26.26 -14.68
CA SER A 173 -6.18 -26.10 -13.22
C SER A 173 -5.26 -24.94 -12.85
N PRO A 174 -5.62 -24.11 -11.84
CA PRO A 174 -4.76 -23.04 -11.34
C PRO A 174 -3.37 -23.52 -10.89
N ALA A 175 -3.25 -24.76 -10.42
CA ALA A 175 -1.98 -25.35 -9.99
C ALA A 175 -1.06 -25.75 -11.16
N GLN A 176 -1.58 -25.88 -12.38
CA GLN A 176 -0.81 -26.29 -13.54
C GLN A 176 0.02 -25.12 -14.08
N LYS A 177 1.35 -25.26 -14.06
CA LYS A 177 2.26 -24.28 -14.66
C LYS A 177 2.35 -24.52 -16.16
N LEU A 178 2.06 -23.46 -16.94
CA LEU A 178 2.17 -23.44 -18.40
C LEU A 178 3.11 -22.31 -18.82
N PRO A 179 3.88 -22.50 -19.90
CA PRO A 179 4.65 -21.39 -20.47
C PRO A 179 3.69 -20.34 -21.03
N LEU A 180 3.92 -19.08 -20.66
CA LEU A 180 3.23 -17.95 -21.25
C LEU A 180 4.08 -17.38 -22.38
N VAL A 181 3.53 -17.31 -23.58
CA VAL A 181 4.15 -16.62 -24.73
C VAL A 181 3.41 -15.31 -24.93
N ALA A 182 4.07 -14.22 -24.61
CA ALA A 182 3.56 -12.88 -24.87
C ALA A 182 4.20 -12.32 -26.14
N VAL A 183 3.37 -11.80 -27.04
CA VAL A 183 3.80 -11.12 -28.28
C VAL A 183 3.44 -9.65 -28.16
N GLY A 184 4.42 -8.77 -28.19
CA GLY A 184 4.22 -7.35 -28.03
C GLY A 184 5.50 -6.55 -28.17
N ASP A 185 5.44 -5.24 -27.86
CA ASP A 185 6.61 -4.37 -27.82
C ASP A 185 7.57 -4.83 -26.71
N ALA A 186 8.83 -5.11 -27.08
CA ALA A 186 9.85 -5.60 -26.16
C ALA A 186 10.08 -4.64 -24.96
N ALA A 187 9.93 -3.35 -25.16
CA ALA A 187 10.06 -2.35 -24.08
C ALA A 187 8.94 -2.46 -23.04
N ARG A 188 7.73 -2.86 -23.45
CA ARG A 188 6.59 -3.10 -22.55
C ARG A 188 6.63 -4.46 -21.85
N LEU A 189 7.30 -5.45 -22.46
CA LEU A 189 7.42 -6.79 -21.88
C LEU A 189 8.53 -6.92 -20.83
N GLN A 190 9.41 -5.91 -20.73
CA GLN A 190 10.54 -5.85 -19.79
C GLN A 190 10.31 -4.92 -18.59
N ALA A 191 9.22 -4.16 -18.61
CA ALA A 191 8.84 -3.23 -17.54
C ALA A 191 8.08 -3.94 -16.42
#